data_7d2fc9f0760ecba855ddd6de0f18bfb8
#
_entry.id   7d2fc9f0760ecba855ddd6de0f18bfb8
#
_cell.length_a   1.000
_cell.length_b   1.000
_cell.length_c   1.000
_cell.angle_alpha   90.00
_cell.angle_beta   90.00
_cell.angle_gamma   90.00
#
_symmetry.space_group_name_H-M   'P 1'
#
loop_
_entity.id
_entity.type
_entity.pdbx_description
1 polymer ?
#
loop_
_entity_poly.entity_id
_entity_poly.type
_entity_poly.pdbx_seq_one_letter_code
_entity_poly.pdbx_strand_id
1 'polypeptide(L)'
;MTECLAAQLIGRGTKLRAAIFYPSGGMLDTGIWTTKRNRPEDLARKTEVDAGQETTFDDFMEGARKAGFDMPVQDLDELAQFLIQGIKNEDFVIMIHRETMEETLVERAKKLARGECPIELEHMGLS
;
A
#
# COMPACT_ATOMS: atom_id res chain seq x y z
N MET A 1 -2.76 2.71 -15.16
CA MET A 1 -2.32 1.50 -15.90
C MET A 1 -3.34 0.38 -15.82
N THR A 2 -3.83 -0.01 -14.65
CA THR A 2 -4.81 -1.12 -14.49
C THR A 2 -6.16 -0.84 -15.16
N GLU A 3 -6.64 0.41 -15.14
CA GLU A 3 -7.87 0.82 -15.87
C GLU A 3 -7.74 0.59 -17.37
N CYS A 4 -6.59 0.93 -17.96
CA CYS A 4 -6.34 0.68 -19.39
C CYS A 4 -6.33 -0.82 -19.71
N LEU A 5 -5.75 -1.65 -18.81
CA LEU A 5 -5.79 -3.10 -18.96
C LEU A 5 -7.22 -3.63 -18.89
N ALA A 6 -7.99 -3.17 -17.90
CA ALA A 6 -9.41 -3.55 -17.76
C ALA A 6 -10.20 -3.19 -19.02
N ALA A 7 -10.04 -1.96 -19.54
CA ALA A 7 -10.69 -1.53 -20.78
C ALA A 7 -10.30 -2.39 -21.99
N GLN A 8 -9.03 -2.79 -22.12
CA GLN A 8 -8.59 -3.68 -23.20
C GLN A 8 -9.19 -5.08 -23.09
N LEU A 9 -9.26 -5.63 -21.88
CA LEU A 9 -9.85 -6.96 -21.64
C LEU A 9 -11.34 -6.97 -21.96
N ILE A 10 -12.07 -5.94 -21.55
CA ILE A 10 -13.49 -5.73 -21.87
C ILE A 10 -13.68 -5.57 -23.38
N GLY A 11 -12.89 -4.70 -24.02
CA GLY A 11 -12.99 -4.44 -25.46
C GLY A 11 -12.71 -5.67 -26.33
N ARG A 12 -11.94 -6.64 -25.83
CA ARG A 12 -11.66 -7.92 -26.50
C ARG A 12 -12.70 -9.00 -26.19
N GLY A 13 -13.70 -8.72 -25.36
CA GLY A 13 -14.71 -9.70 -24.96
C GLY A 13 -14.15 -10.90 -24.20
N THR A 14 -13.03 -10.74 -23.48
CA THR A 14 -12.41 -11.83 -22.72
C THR A 14 -13.17 -12.09 -21.43
N LYS A 15 -13.01 -13.31 -20.87
CA LYS A 15 -13.48 -13.63 -19.51
C LYS A 15 -12.50 -13.18 -18.41
N LEU A 16 -11.34 -12.61 -18.80
CA LEU A 16 -10.36 -12.11 -17.88
C LEU A 16 -10.76 -10.73 -17.35
N ARG A 17 -10.40 -10.46 -16.12
CA ARG A 17 -10.63 -9.19 -15.44
C ARG A 17 -9.33 -8.66 -14.85
N ALA A 18 -9.25 -7.36 -14.64
CA ALA A 18 -8.18 -6.72 -13.90
C ALA A 18 -8.78 -6.01 -12.69
N ALA A 19 -8.11 -6.10 -11.56
CA ALA A 19 -8.48 -5.43 -10.32
C ALA A 19 -7.26 -4.78 -9.67
N ILE A 20 -7.51 -3.80 -8.81
CA ILE A 20 -6.49 -3.13 -8.00
C ILE A 20 -6.73 -3.53 -6.56
N PHE A 21 -5.69 -4.01 -5.89
CA PHE A 21 -5.72 -4.28 -4.47
C PHE A 21 -4.82 -3.31 -3.72
N TYR A 22 -5.40 -2.64 -2.73
CA TYR A 22 -4.68 -1.78 -1.79
C TYR A 22 -4.64 -2.46 -0.43
N PRO A 23 -3.48 -3.03 -0.03
CA PRO A 23 -3.32 -3.64 1.29
C PRO A 23 -3.16 -2.56 2.36
N SER A 24 -4.20 -1.77 2.56
CA SER A 24 -4.25 -0.67 3.52
C SER A 24 -5.10 -1.06 4.73
N GLY A 25 -4.69 -0.71 5.91
CA GLY A 25 -5.40 -1.01 7.15
C GLY A 25 -4.50 -0.96 8.36
N GLY A 26 -3.20 -1.10 8.15
CA GLY A 26 -2.19 -1.10 9.21
C GLY A 26 -0.82 -1.52 8.69
N MET A 27 0.11 -1.64 9.61
CA MET A 27 1.43 -2.19 9.31
C MET A 27 1.33 -3.69 9.07
N LEU A 28 2.08 -4.16 8.08
CA LEU A 28 2.11 -5.57 7.71
C LEU A 28 3.45 -6.18 8.12
N ASP A 29 3.40 -7.23 8.93
CA ASP A 29 4.57 -8.05 9.20
C ASP A 29 4.82 -8.98 8.00
N THR A 30 5.65 -8.51 7.10
CA THR A 30 6.01 -9.22 5.87
C THR A 30 7.50 -9.48 5.80
N GLY A 31 7.94 -10.30 4.83
CA GLY A 31 9.35 -10.60 4.61
C GLY A 31 10.24 -9.40 4.25
N ILE A 32 9.69 -8.18 4.20
CA ILE A 32 10.49 -6.96 3.90
C ILE A 32 11.57 -6.71 4.96
N TRP A 33 11.30 -7.05 6.21
CA TRP A 33 12.22 -6.88 7.34
C TRP A 33 13.46 -7.78 7.25
N THR A 34 13.37 -8.87 6.49
CA THR A 34 14.44 -9.85 6.29
C THR A 34 14.97 -9.86 4.85
N THR A 35 14.79 -8.77 4.10
CA THR A 35 15.14 -8.69 2.67
C THR A 35 16.63 -8.82 2.39
N LYS A 36 17.50 -8.51 3.34
CA LYS A 36 18.96 -8.70 3.20
C LYS A 36 19.31 -10.16 2.87
N ARG A 37 18.57 -11.11 3.42
CA ARG A 37 18.72 -12.55 3.19
C ARG A 37 18.63 -12.95 1.72
N ASN A 38 17.85 -12.23 0.93
CA ASN A 38 17.58 -12.55 -0.47
C ASN A 38 18.39 -11.69 -1.45
N ARG A 39 19.33 -10.87 -0.96
CA ARG A 39 20.15 -10.03 -1.82
C ARG A 39 21.29 -10.85 -2.42
N PRO A 40 21.45 -10.91 -3.76
CA PRO A 40 22.60 -11.49 -4.40
C PRO A 40 23.92 -10.84 -3.93
N GLU A 41 25.00 -11.62 -3.85
CA GLU A 41 26.30 -11.13 -3.35
C GLU A 41 26.88 -9.99 -4.21
N ASP A 42 26.66 -10.04 -5.51
CA ASP A 42 27.08 -8.99 -6.46
C ASP A 42 26.35 -7.66 -6.26
N LEU A 43 25.18 -7.68 -5.58
CA LEU A 43 24.39 -6.51 -5.19
C LEU A 43 24.54 -6.18 -3.71
N ALA A 44 25.51 -6.78 -3.02
CA ALA A 44 25.78 -6.47 -1.63
C ALA A 44 26.14 -4.97 -1.44
N ARG A 45 25.71 -4.39 -0.33
CA ARG A 45 26.04 -2.99 -0.01
C ARG A 45 27.54 -2.87 0.23
N LYS A 46 28.16 -1.85 -0.37
CA LYS A 46 29.60 -1.64 -0.35
C LYS A 46 30.12 -0.90 0.87
N THR A 47 29.24 -0.30 1.68
CA THR A 47 29.62 0.50 2.85
C THR A 47 28.90 0.01 4.10
N GLU A 48 29.61 0.04 5.26
CA GLU A 48 29.02 -0.29 6.57
C GLU A 48 27.88 0.66 6.97
N VAL A 49 27.92 1.91 6.53
CA VAL A 49 26.86 2.89 6.75
C VAL A 49 25.54 2.42 6.12
N ASP A 50 25.63 1.72 4.99
CA ASP A 50 24.48 1.13 4.33
C ASP A 50 24.07 -0.22 4.93
N ALA A 51 24.93 -0.81 5.74
CA ALA A 51 24.67 -2.07 6.44
C ALA A 51 23.86 -1.90 7.73
N GLY A 52 23.08 -0.79 7.84
CA GLY A 52 22.28 -0.49 9.04
C GLY A 52 21.83 -1.72 9.82
N GLN A 53 21.72 -1.62 11.13
CA GLN A 53 21.24 -2.70 12.00
C GLN A 53 20.02 -3.38 11.37
N GLU A 54 20.00 -4.70 11.40
CA GLU A 54 18.78 -5.44 11.05
C GLU A 54 17.70 -5.03 12.03
N THR A 55 16.72 -4.29 11.52
CA THR A 55 15.55 -3.89 12.29
C THR A 55 14.49 -4.93 12.05
N THR A 56 14.03 -5.60 13.09
CA THR A 56 12.88 -6.49 13.00
C THR A 56 11.59 -5.69 12.96
N PHE A 57 10.50 -6.34 12.62
CA PHE A 57 9.18 -5.72 12.70
C PHE A 57 8.88 -5.22 14.12
N ASP A 58 9.21 -6.02 15.14
CA ASP A 58 9.00 -5.66 16.54
C ASP A 58 9.84 -4.46 16.97
N ASP A 59 11.12 -4.41 16.57
CA ASP A 59 11.99 -3.25 16.84
C ASP A 59 11.44 -1.97 16.23
N PHE A 60 10.95 -2.06 15.00
CA PHE A 60 10.32 -0.93 14.31
C PHE A 60 9.07 -0.46 15.04
N MET A 61 8.18 -1.38 15.41
CA MET A 61 6.93 -1.07 16.12
C MET A 61 7.20 -0.48 17.51
N GLU A 62 8.21 -0.99 18.21
CA GLU A 62 8.64 -0.43 19.49
C GLU A 62 9.21 0.99 19.34
N GLY A 63 10.02 1.21 18.32
CA GLY A 63 10.57 2.54 17.99
C GLY A 63 9.45 3.55 17.67
N ALA A 64 8.47 3.15 16.87
CA ALA A 64 7.33 3.99 16.55
C ALA A 64 6.51 4.36 17.79
N ARG A 65 6.25 3.38 18.67
CA ARG A 65 5.53 3.63 19.94
C ARG A 65 6.29 4.58 20.85
N LYS A 66 7.61 4.45 20.96
CA LYS A 66 8.46 5.39 21.71
C LYS A 66 8.44 6.80 21.14
N ALA A 67 8.28 6.92 19.83
CA ALA A 67 8.12 8.21 19.14
C ALA A 67 6.69 8.78 19.19
N GLY A 68 5.74 8.09 19.85
CA GLY A 68 4.36 8.54 20.00
C GLY A 68 3.43 8.16 18.85
N PHE A 69 3.88 7.30 17.93
CA PHE A 69 3.05 6.78 16.84
C PHE A 69 2.44 5.44 17.23
N ASP A 70 1.11 5.40 17.33
CA ASP A 70 0.37 4.15 17.48
C ASP A 70 -0.07 3.67 16.10
N MET A 71 0.62 2.65 15.59
CA MET A 71 0.34 2.09 14.28
C MET A 71 -0.37 0.75 14.44
N PRO A 72 -1.61 0.62 13.94
CA PRO A 72 -2.31 -0.66 13.99
C PRO A 72 -1.56 -1.70 13.13
N VAL A 73 -1.54 -2.93 13.60
CA VAL A 73 -1.02 -4.08 12.85
C VAL A 73 -2.18 -4.78 12.17
N GLN A 74 -2.06 -5.02 10.87
CA GLN A 74 -3.07 -5.73 10.09
C GLN A 74 -2.73 -7.22 10.05
N ASP A 75 -3.70 -8.05 10.36
CA ASP A 75 -3.59 -9.50 10.20
C ASP A 75 -3.55 -9.88 8.71
N LEU A 76 -2.55 -10.69 8.33
CA LEU A 76 -2.34 -11.08 6.94
C LEU A 76 -3.40 -12.07 6.43
N ASP A 77 -3.91 -12.95 7.29
CA ASP A 77 -4.93 -13.92 6.91
C ASP A 77 -6.28 -13.21 6.69
N GLU A 78 -6.64 -12.25 7.55
CA GLU A 78 -7.82 -11.42 7.36
C GLU A 78 -7.72 -10.62 6.05
N LEU A 79 -6.55 -10.03 5.79
CA LEU A 79 -6.31 -9.27 4.56
C LEU A 79 -6.41 -10.17 3.31
N ALA A 80 -5.88 -11.39 3.38
CA ALA A 80 -5.99 -12.36 2.29
C ALA A 80 -7.44 -12.80 2.05
N GLN A 81 -8.21 -13.04 3.10
CA GLN A 81 -9.62 -13.36 2.99
C GLN A 81 -10.43 -12.22 2.36
N PHE A 82 -10.12 -10.99 2.76
CA PHE A 82 -10.73 -9.80 2.19
C PHE A 82 -10.43 -9.67 0.68
N LEU A 83 -9.17 -9.88 0.28
CA LEU A 83 -8.79 -9.90 -1.13
C LEU A 83 -9.57 -10.96 -1.92
N ILE A 84 -9.63 -12.20 -1.40
CA ILE A 84 -10.35 -13.30 -2.05
C ILE A 84 -11.84 -12.96 -2.21
N GLN A 85 -12.44 -12.34 -1.18
CA GLN A 85 -13.84 -11.93 -1.26
C GLN A 85 -14.06 -10.84 -2.31
N GLY A 86 -13.19 -9.84 -2.38
CA GLY A 86 -13.25 -8.81 -3.41
C GLY A 86 -13.12 -9.37 -4.83
N ILE A 87 -12.23 -10.36 -5.03
CA ILE A 87 -12.12 -11.06 -6.31
C ILE A 87 -13.43 -11.80 -6.66
N LYS A 88 -14.03 -12.50 -5.70
CA LYS A 88 -15.31 -13.21 -5.89
C LYS A 88 -16.47 -12.27 -6.20
N ASN A 89 -16.46 -11.10 -5.60
CA ASN A 89 -17.45 -10.03 -5.84
C ASN A 89 -17.24 -9.31 -7.18
N GLU A 90 -16.12 -9.60 -7.88
CA GLU A 90 -15.73 -8.92 -9.12
C GLU A 90 -15.43 -7.42 -8.91
N ASP A 91 -15.01 -7.02 -7.71
CA ASP A 91 -14.65 -5.64 -7.39
C ASP A 91 -13.44 -5.20 -8.23
N PHE A 92 -13.52 -4.03 -8.86
CA PHE A 92 -12.39 -3.44 -9.58
C PHE A 92 -11.35 -2.86 -8.62
N VAL A 93 -11.80 -2.26 -7.51
CA VAL A 93 -10.93 -1.75 -6.44
C VAL A 93 -11.25 -2.50 -5.16
N ILE A 94 -10.25 -3.19 -4.64
CA ILE A 94 -10.34 -3.97 -3.40
C ILE A 94 -9.53 -3.24 -2.34
N MET A 95 -10.20 -2.68 -1.33
CA MET A 95 -9.58 -1.94 -0.22
C MET A 95 -10.48 -1.97 1.01
N ILE A 96 -9.88 -1.99 2.20
CA ILE A 96 -10.58 -2.15 3.47
C ILE A 96 -11.41 -0.91 3.82
N HIS A 97 -10.86 0.29 3.63
CA HIS A 97 -11.50 1.56 4.02
C HIS A 97 -12.07 2.31 2.81
N ARG A 98 -12.98 1.66 2.06
CA ARG A 98 -13.57 2.22 0.84
C ARG A 98 -14.30 3.55 1.10
N GLU A 99 -15.06 3.66 2.19
CA GLU A 99 -15.87 4.83 2.51
C GLU A 99 -15.00 6.09 2.72
N THR A 100 -13.95 5.97 3.53
CA THR A 100 -13.01 7.08 3.76
C THR A 100 -12.29 7.48 2.47
N MET A 101 -11.98 6.51 1.60
CA MET A 101 -11.31 6.78 0.34
C MET A 101 -12.22 7.49 -0.67
N GLU A 102 -13.53 7.25 -0.64
CA GLU A 102 -14.47 7.92 -1.55
C GLU A 102 -14.40 9.44 -1.36
N GLU A 103 -14.47 9.94 -0.13
CA GLU A 103 -14.38 11.37 0.18
C GLU A 103 -13.05 11.96 -0.32
N THR A 104 -11.95 11.28 -0.02
CA THR A 104 -10.60 11.70 -0.43
C THR A 104 -10.47 11.77 -1.96
N LEU A 105 -10.98 10.76 -2.68
CA LEU A 105 -10.92 10.72 -4.15
C LEU A 105 -11.79 11.80 -4.79
N VAL A 106 -12.98 12.05 -4.25
CA VAL A 106 -13.88 13.09 -4.74
C VAL A 106 -13.25 14.48 -4.54
N GLU A 107 -12.68 14.73 -3.37
CA GLU A 107 -12.03 16.01 -3.10
C GLU A 107 -10.79 16.22 -3.99
N ARG A 108 -9.95 15.19 -4.11
CA ARG A 108 -8.83 15.18 -5.03
C ARG A 108 -9.25 15.51 -6.47
N ALA A 109 -10.31 14.86 -6.95
CA ALA A 109 -10.83 15.11 -8.29
C ALA A 109 -11.32 16.54 -8.47
N LYS A 110 -12.01 17.11 -7.50
CA LYS A 110 -12.45 18.52 -7.52
C LYS A 110 -11.28 19.50 -7.59
N LYS A 111 -10.23 19.29 -6.80
CA LYS A 111 -9.01 20.13 -6.85
C LYS A 111 -8.33 20.06 -8.21
N LEU A 112 -8.12 18.86 -8.74
CA LEU A 112 -7.52 18.67 -10.06
C LEU A 112 -8.35 19.33 -11.18
N ALA A 113 -9.68 19.23 -11.14
CA ALA A 113 -10.56 19.87 -12.12
C ALA A 113 -10.47 21.40 -12.09
N ARG A 114 -10.07 21.99 -10.96
CA ARG A 114 -9.83 23.43 -10.81
C ARG A 114 -8.37 23.85 -11.12
N GLY A 115 -7.51 22.88 -11.47
CA GLY A 115 -6.09 23.14 -11.68
C GLY A 115 -5.30 23.33 -10.38
N GLU A 116 -5.85 22.96 -9.23
CA GLU A 116 -5.24 23.07 -7.92
C GLU A 116 -4.40 21.82 -7.60
N CYS A 117 -3.32 21.98 -6.81
CA CYS A 117 -2.56 20.86 -6.29
C CYS A 117 -3.44 20.07 -5.29
N PRO A 118 -3.60 18.76 -5.47
CA PRO A 118 -4.43 17.96 -4.56
C PRO A 118 -3.72 17.60 -3.24
N ILE A 119 -2.43 17.94 -3.11
CA ILE A 119 -1.62 17.61 -1.94
C ILE A 119 -1.52 18.86 -1.06
N GLU A 120 -1.90 18.73 0.21
CA GLU A 120 -1.71 19.75 1.24
C GLU A 120 -0.57 19.31 2.17
N LEU A 121 0.43 20.16 2.33
CA LEU A 121 1.61 19.87 3.17
C LEU A 121 1.25 19.73 4.65
N GLU A 122 0.18 20.35 5.10
CA GLU A 122 -0.29 20.28 6.49
C GLU A 122 -0.66 18.86 6.91
N HIS A 123 -1.13 18.03 5.98
CA HIS A 123 -1.47 16.63 6.24
C HIS A 123 -0.25 15.70 6.27
N MET A 124 0.93 16.20 5.90
CA MET A 124 2.16 15.40 5.88
C MET A 124 3.00 15.56 7.16
N GLY A 125 2.56 16.38 8.14
CA GLY A 125 3.34 16.63 9.37
C GLY A 125 4.68 17.32 9.14
N LEU A 126 4.85 17.97 8.00
CA LEU A 126 6.05 18.71 7.59
C LEU A 126 5.82 20.21 7.79
N SER A 127 5.48 20.62 9.00
CA SER A 127 5.44 22.02 9.42
C SER A 127 6.68 22.38 10.23
#